data_b3f5d62a69ffb0abd6d1d7cff929a26a
#
_entry.id   b3f5d62a69ffb0abd6d1d7cff929a26a
#
_cell.length_a   1.000
_cell.length_b   1.000
_cell.length_c   1.000
_cell.angle_alpha   90.00
_cell.angle_beta   90.00
_cell.angle_gamma   90.00
#
_symmetry.space_group_name_H-M   'P 1'
#
loop_
_entity.id
_entity.type
_entity.pdbx_description
1 polymer ?
#
loop_
_entity_poly.entity_id
_entity_poly.type
_entity_poly.pdbx_seq_one_letter_code
_entity_poly.pdbx_strand_id
1 'polypeptide(L)'
;MYRDGITVEGDGGQDRLRAEIPVATHVDDRGIATSYDEPDTRTLHVGFTRVDGQWRISSIPNGTALTRTQFERLFRSFSLYFYDPTYTYAVPDIRWFVSRPTVATSLVRVLLQGPAPYLNGAVVSPIPAGTSLQRASVPVDGGVAQVGLTGDEISKAGQLTLERVHSQ
;
A
#
# COMPACT_ATOMS: atom_id res chain seq x y z
N MET A 1 -13.14 -1.49 -5.81
CA MET A 1 -14.33 -2.32 -5.53
C MET A 1 -15.37 -2.06 -6.61
N TYR A 2 -15.86 -3.10 -7.27
CA TYR A 2 -16.82 -3.03 -8.37
C TYR A 2 -18.26 -2.81 -7.90
N ARG A 3 -19.01 -1.96 -8.63
CA ARG A 3 -20.44 -2.14 -8.85
C ARG A 3 -20.64 -2.58 -10.31
N ASP A 4 -21.74 -3.28 -10.61
CA ASP A 4 -22.12 -3.68 -11.97
C ASP A 4 -22.06 -2.49 -12.94
N GLY A 5 -21.42 -2.69 -14.10
CA GLY A 5 -21.39 -1.66 -15.13
C GLY A 5 -20.01 -1.35 -15.71
N ILE A 6 -19.18 -2.39 -16.01
CA ILE A 6 -17.99 -2.15 -16.83
C ILE A 6 -18.43 -1.91 -18.26
N THR A 7 -18.11 -0.73 -18.78
CA THR A 7 -18.28 -0.43 -20.20
C THR A 7 -16.95 -0.66 -20.90
N VAL A 8 -16.95 -1.42 -22.00
CA VAL A 8 -15.75 -1.68 -22.81
C VAL A 8 -16.01 -1.20 -24.23
N GLU A 9 -15.18 -0.32 -24.73
CA GLU A 9 -15.26 0.24 -26.06
C GLU A 9 -13.91 0.13 -26.78
N GLY A 10 -13.95 0.03 -28.12
CA GLY A 10 -12.75 0.11 -28.95
C GLY A 10 -12.23 1.56 -28.94
N ASP A 11 -10.95 1.76 -28.63
CA ASP A 11 -10.30 3.08 -28.57
C ASP A 11 -9.66 3.43 -29.93
N GLY A 12 -10.50 3.64 -30.95
CA GLY A 12 -10.10 4.23 -32.24
C GLY A 12 -9.10 3.42 -33.09
N GLY A 13 -8.63 2.26 -32.64
CA GLY A 13 -7.74 1.33 -33.34
C GLY A 13 -8.09 -0.12 -33.06
N GLN A 14 -7.69 -1.04 -33.96
CA GLN A 14 -7.97 -2.47 -33.80
C GLN A 14 -7.22 -3.15 -32.64
N ASP A 15 -6.25 -2.45 -32.02
CA ASP A 15 -5.32 -2.96 -31.04
C ASP A 15 -5.43 -2.32 -29.66
N ARG A 16 -6.49 -1.54 -29.41
CA ARG A 16 -6.74 -0.85 -28.13
C ARG A 16 -8.17 -1.00 -27.65
N LEU A 17 -8.33 -1.20 -26.35
CA LEU A 17 -9.62 -1.14 -25.67
C LEU A 17 -9.58 -0.09 -24.56
N ARG A 18 -10.69 0.61 -24.42
CA ARG A 18 -10.98 1.47 -23.27
C ARG A 18 -12.02 0.79 -22.40
N ALA A 19 -11.73 0.61 -21.12
CA ALA A 19 -12.68 0.09 -20.15
C ALA A 19 -12.93 1.13 -19.07
N GLU A 20 -14.17 1.45 -18.81
CA GLU A 20 -14.59 2.31 -17.70
C GLU A 20 -15.05 1.44 -16.54
N ILE A 21 -14.45 1.69 -15.36
CA ILE A 21 -14.67 0.88 -14.17
C ILE A 21 -15.13 1.81 -13.04
N PRO A 22 -16.34 1.61 -12.50
CA PRO A 22 -16.79 2.33 -11.31
C PRO A 22 -16.03 1.81 -10.08
N VAL A 23 -15.30 2.68 -9.41
CA VAL A 23 -14.47 2.37 -8.24
C VAL A 23 -15.08 3.02 -7.01
N ALA A 24 -15.52 2.23 -6.04
CA ALA A 24 -16.04 2.73 -4.76
C ALA A 24 -14.94 2.95 -3.71
N THR A 25 -13.82 2.22 -3.82
CA THR A 25 -12.66 2.38 -2.93
C THR A 25 -11.39 2.10 -3.73
N HIS A 26 -10.41 2.95 -3.57
CA HIS A 26 -9.05 2.78 -4.08
C HIS A 26 -8.09 2.57 -2.91
N VAL A 27 -7.20 1.58 -3.04
CA VAL A 27 -6.08 1.37 -2.11
C VAL A 27 -4.79 1.61 -2.87
N ASP A 28 -3.97 2.53 -2.40
CA ASP A 28 -2.69 2.86 -3.02
C ASP A 28 -1.58 1.86 -2.64
N ASP A 29 -0.38 2.07 -3.17
CA ASP A 29 0.81 1.24 -2.91
C ASP A 29 1.33 1.34 -1.46
N ARG A 30 0.92 2.38 -0.73
CA ARG A 30 1.19 2.57 0.70
C ARG A 30 0.10 1.94 1.58
N GLY A 31 -0.93 1.34 0.99
CA GLY A 31 -2.04 0.72 1.71
C GLY A 31 -3.09 1.72 2.22
N ILE A 32 -3.06 2.96 1.76
CA ILE A 32 -4.07 3.97 2.13
C ILE A 32 -5.34 3.72 1.33
N ALA A 33 -6.45 3.50 2.02
CA ALA A 33 -7.75 3.33 1.39
C ALA A 33 -8.47 4.67 1.30
N THR A 34 -8.87 5.04 0.09
CA THR A 34 -9.73 6.20 -0.18
C THR A 34 -11.08 5.67 -0.67
N SER A 35 -12.13 5.95 0.07
CA SER A 35 -13.50 5.61 -0.32
C SER A 35 -14.19 6.83 -0.92
N TYR A 36 -15.07 6.57 -1.88
CA TYR A 36 -15.84 7.59 -2.58
C TYR A 36 -17.32 7.41 -2.23
N ASP A 37 -18.02 8.49 -1.89
CA ASP A 37 -19.47 8.48 -1.61
C ASP A 37 -20.26 8.07 -2.86
N GLU A 38 -19.85 8.59 -4.00
CA GLU A 38 -20.25 8.11 -5.33
C GLU A 38 -19.07 7.43 -6.01
N PRO A 39 -19.29 6.32 -6.76
CA PRO A 39 -18.21 5.64 -7.45
C PRO A 39 -17.46 6.56 -8.40
N ASP A 40 -16.14 6.63 -8.23
CA ASP A 40 -15.25 7.34 -9.16
C ASP A 40 -15.01 6.46 -10.39
N THR A 41 -15.26 7.00 -11.59
CA THR A 41 -15.06 6.23 -12.82
C THR A 41 -13.59 6.28 -13.24
N ARG A 42 -12.95 5.12 -13.23
CA ARG A 42 -11.56 4.95 -13.70
C ARG A 42 -11.55 4.41 -15.13
N THR A 43 -10.83 5.08 -16.00
CA THR A 43 -10.62 4.63 -17.37
C THR A 43 -9.32 3.81 -17.45
N LEU A 44 -9.43 2.59 -17.97
CA LEU A 44 -8.28 1.74 -18.27
C LEU A 44 -8.08 1.67 -19.77
N HIS A 45 -6.88 1.94 -20.23
CA HIS A 45 -6.46 1.73 -21.62
C HIS A 45 -5.65 0.44 -21.69
N VAL A 46 -6.12 -0.53 -22.47
CA VAL A 46 -5.47 -1.82 -22.65
C VAL A 46 -5.02 -1.92 -24.10
N GLY A 47 -3.73 -2.09 -24.31
CA GLY A 47 -3.15 -2.31 -25.62
C GLY A 47 -3.01 -3.81 -25.92
N PHE A 48 -3.16 -4.17 -27.19
CA PHE A 48 -2.98 -5.53 -27.68
C PHE A 48 -2.01 -5.57 -28.83
N THR A 49 -1.40 -6.70 -29.07
CA THR A 49 -0.55 -6.97 -30.24
C THR A 49 -0.74 -8.39 -30.70
N ARG A 50 -0.47 -8.67 -31.98
CA ARG A 50 -0.45 -10.04 -32.49
C ARG A 50 0.95 -10.63 -32.40
N VAL A 51 1.03 -11.80 -31.75
CA VAL A 51 2.24 -12.61 -31.67
C VAL A 51 1.87 -14.02 -32.16
N ASP A 52 2.51 -14.50 -33.19
CA ASP A 52 2.23 -15.81 -33.80
C ASP A 52 0.75 -16.03 -34.15
N GLY A 53 0.09 -14.99 -34.66
CA GLY A 53 -1.32 -15.01 -35.02
C GLY A 53 -2.31 -14.89 -33.87
N GLN A 54 -1.85 -14.89 -32.62
CA GLN A 54 -2.68 -14.75 -31.41
C GLN A 54 -2.63 -13.34 -30.83
N TRP A 55 -3.76 -12.87 -30.32
CA TRP A 55 -3.81 -11.60 -29.59
C TRP A 55 -3.18 -11.74 -28.20
N ARG A 56 -2.30 -10.81 -27.87
CA ARG A 56 -1.66 -10.69 -26.56
C ARG A 56 -1.84 -9.27 -26.03
N ILE A 57 -1.95 -9.14 -24.71
CA ILE A 57 -1.92 -7.82 -24.05
C ILE A 57 -0.48 -7.30 -24.18
N SER A 58 -0.33 -6.12 -24.79
CA SER A 58 0.97 -5.44 -24.95
C SER A 58 1.17 -4.36 -23.88
N SER A 59 0.09 -3.75 -23.41
CA SER A 59 0.13 -2.76 -22.33
C SER A 59 -1.14 -2.77 -21.50
N ILE A 60 -1.00 -2.63 -20.19
CA ILE A 60 -2.11 -2.45 -19.24
C ILE A 60 -1.60 -1.65 -18.05
N PRO A 61 -2.36 -0.69 -17.51
CA PRO A 61 -1.99 0.00 -16.30
C PRO A 61 -1.79 -0.97 -15.12
N ASN A 62 -0.82 -0.67 -14.26
CA ASN A 62 -0.61 -1.44 -13.04
C ASN A 62 -1.82 -1.28 -12.09
N GLY A 63 -2.20 -2.37 -11.46
CA GLY A 63 -3.27 -2.40 -10.50
C GLY A 63 -4.09 -3.69 -10.58
N THR A 64 -4.99 -3.86 -9.62
CA THR A 64 -5.92 -4.99 -9.58
C THR A 64 -7.30 -4.47 -9.22
N ALA A 65 -8.25 -4.70 -10.09
CA ALA A 65 -9.65 -4.43 -9.80
C ALA A 65 -10.28 -5.66 -9.14
N LEU A 66 -10.93 -5.45 -8.00
CA LEU A 66 -11.51 -6.50 -7.18
C LEU A 66 -12.97 -6.19 -6.86
N THR A 67 -13.81 -7.21 -6.74
CA THR A 67 -15.12 -7.08 -6.11
C THR A 67 -14.93 -6.88 -4.59
N ARG A 68 -15.97 -6.38 -3.90
CA ARG A 68 -15.96 -6.26 -2.42
C ARG A 68 -15.58 -7.58 -1.76
N THR A 69 -16.23 -8.67 -2.15
CA THR A 69 -15.98 -9.99 -1.58
C THR A 69 -14.56 -10.48 -1.79
N GLN A 70 -13.98 -10.22 -2.97
CA GLN A 70 -12.56 -10.55 -3.24
C GLN A 70 -11.62 -9.70 -2.39
N PHE A 71 -11.90 -8.41 -2.27
CA PHE A 71 -11.11 -7.51 -1.44
C PHE A 71 -11.12 -7.97 0.03
N GLU A 72 -12.28 -8.21 0.62
CA GLU A 72 -12.44 -8.68 2.00
C GLU A 72 -11.77 -10.04 2.28
N ARG A 73 -11.66 -10.89 1.26
CA ARG A 73 -10.93 -12.17 1.37
C ARG A 73 -9.42 -12.00 1.33
N LEU A 74 -8.91 -11.09 0.51
CA LEU A 74 -7.49 -10.95 0.22
C LEU A 74 -6.80 -9.92 1.09
N PHE A 75 -7.48 -8.83 1.42
CA PHE A 75 -6.91 -7.71 2.17
C PHE A 75 -7.29 -7.77 3.65
N ARG A 76 -6.40 -7.24 4.48
CA ARG A 76 -6.63 -6.98 5.91
C ARG A 76 -6.16 -5.57 6.22
N SER A 77 -6.84 -4.96 7.18
CA SER A 77 -6.39 -3.71 7.79
C SER A 77 -5.35 -3.99 8.87
N PHE A 78 -4.34 -3.16 8.90
CA PHE A 78 -3.28 -3.16 9.90
C PHE A 78 -3.16 -1.75 10.47
N SER A 79 -3.04 -1.63 11.79
CA SER A 79 -2.78 -0.35 12.45
C SER A 79 -1.28 -0.17 12.60
N LEU A 80 -0.73 0.82 11.92
CA LEU A 80 0.59 1.36 12.22
C LEU A 80 0.38 2.47 13.26
N TYR A 81 1.33 2.63 14.17
CA TYR A 81 1.20 3.65 15.20
C TYR A 81 2.26 4.72 15.03
N PHE A 82 1.84 5.97 15.13
CA PHE A 82 2.71 7.14 15.19
C PHE A 82 2.42 7.89 16.48
N TYR A 83 3.35 8.69 16.95
CA TYR A 83 3.18 9.43 18.20
C TYR A 83 2.63 10.84 17.94
N ASP A 84 1.87 11.35 18.89
CA ASP A 84 1.65 12.78 18.98
C ASP A 84 2.99 13.52 19.21
N PRO A 85 3.08 14.83 18.93
CA PRO A 85 4.37 15.57 19.06
C PRO A 85 4.97 15.56 20.48
N THR A 86 4.16 15.24 21.50
CA THR A 86 4.65 15.14 22.90
C THR A 86 5.10 13.73 23.28
N TYR A 87 4.95 12.75 22.37
CA TYR A 87 5.18 11.32 22.63
C TYR A 87 4.36 10.73 23.79
N THR A 88 3.18 11.28 24.03
CA THR A 88 2.28 10.83 25.10
C THR A 88 1.28 9.80 24.59
N TYR A 89 0.81 9.96 23.35
CA TYR A 89 -0.19 9.10 22.74
C TYR A 89 0.30 8.47 21.44
N ALA A 90 -0.04 7.19 21.26
CA ALA A 90 0.12 6.49 20.00
C ALA A 90 -1.16 6.63 19.17
N VAL A 91 -1.04 7.19 17.98
CA VAL A 91 -2.15 7.45 17.05
C VAL A 91 -2.14 6.39 15.96
N PRO A 92 -3.24 5.63 15.77
CA PRO A 92 -3.30 4.59 14.76
C PRO A 92 -3.44 5.19 13.34
N ASP A 93 -2.66 4.64 12.43
CA ASP A 93 -2.70 4.88 10.99
C ASP A 93 -3.09 3.57 10.30
N ILE A 94 -4.33 3.49 9.82
CA ILE A 94 -4.88 2.25 9.29
C ILE A 94 -4.46 2.06 7.83
N ARG A 95 -3.82 0.91 7.55
CA ARG A 95 -3.33 0.53 6.23
C ARG A 95 -3.88 -0.82 5.80
N TRP A 96 -4.13 -0.98 4.52
CA TRP A 96 -4.69 -2.19 3.93
C TRP A 96 -3.66 -2.91 3.06
N PHE A 97 -3.37 -4.15 3.39
CA PHE A 97 -2.45 -4.99 2.63
C PHE A 97 -3.02 -6.37 2.37
N VAL A 98 -2.52 -7.01 1.31
CA VAL A 98 -2.83 -8.41 1.05
C VAL A 98 -2.29 -9.27 2.18
N SER A 99 -3.16 -10.09 2.77
CA SER A 99 -2.80 -11.04 3.84
C SER A 99 -1.96 -12.19 3.27
N ARG A 100 -0.64 -12.05 3.35
CA ARG A 100 0.34 -13.05 2.90
C ARG A 100 1.56 -13.05 3.84
N PRO A 101 2.40 -14.12 3.80
CA PRO A 101 3.57 -14.20 4.70
C PRO A 101 4.55 -13.02 4.62
N THR A 102 4.58 -12.31 3.48
CA THR A 102 5.45 -11.15 3.27
C THR A 102 4.86 -9.83 3.77
N VAL A 103 3.68 -9.82 4.38
CA VAL A 103 2.99 -8.60 4.83
C VAL A 103 3.82 -7.80 5.82
N ALA A 104 4.56 -8.45 6.72
CA ALA A 104 5.45 -7.79 7.67
C ALA A 104 6.46 -6.88 6.99
N THR A 105 7.03 -7.31 5.86
CA THR A 105 7.95 -6.49 5.06
C THR A 105 7.25 -5.23 4.52
N SER A 106 6.02 -5.36 4.04
CA SER A 106 5.24 -4.22 3.51
C SER A 106 4.91 -3.23 4.61
N LEU A 107 4.50 -3.72 5.79
CA LEU A 107 4.19 -2.88 6.96
C LEU A 107 5.39 -2.07 7.42
N VAL A 108 6.55 -2.72 7.60
CA VAL A 108 7.77 -2.02 8.02
C VAL A 108 8.23 -1.00 6.97
N ARG A 109 8.15 -1.33 5.68
CA ARG A 109 8.49 -0.37 4.61
C ARG A 109 7.63 0.88 4.66
N VAL A 110 6.32 0.72 4.85
CA VAL A 110 5.40 1.86 4.95
C VAL A 110 5.60 2.63 6.25
N LEU A 111 5.89 1.95 7.35
CA LEU A 111 6.25 2.60 8.62
C LEU A 111 7.47 3.50 8.47
N LEU A 112 8.49 3.03 7.76
CA LEU A 112 9.71 3.80 7.43
C LEU A 112 9.45 5.00 6.50
N GLN A 113 8.40 4.95 5.68
CA GLN A 113 7.98 6.07 4.84
C GLN A 113 7.24 7.17 5.62
N GLY A 114 6.83 6.87 6.85
CA GLY A 114 6.11 7.79 7.71
C GLY A 114 4.58 7.73 7.59
N PRO A 115 3.87 8.61 8.31
CA PRO A 115 2.43 8.61 8.42
C PRO A 115 1.72 8.90 7.10
N ALA A 116 0.45 8.55 7.05
CA ALA A 116 -0.42 8.93 5.94
C ALA A 116 -0.57 10.47 5.84
N PRO A 117 -0.79 11.00 4.62
CA PRO A 117 -0.94 12.44 4.42
C PRO A 117 -2.01 13.11 5.30
N TYR A 118 -3.09 12.39 5.64
CA TYR A 118 -4.16 12.91 6.48
C TYR A 118 -3.74 13.09 7.96
N LEU A 119 -2.60 12.52 8.37
CA LEU A 119 -2.00 12.70 9.70
C LEU A 119 -0.86 13.72 9.72
N ASN A 120 -0.53 14.34 8.58
CA ASN A 120 0.56 15.31 8.49
C ASN A 120 0.35 16.47 9.46
N GLY A 121 1.39 16.75 10.25
CA GLY A 121 1.37 17.80 11.27
C GLY A 121 0.70 17.39 12.60
N ALA A 122 -0.07 16.31 12.62
CA ALA A 122 -0.70 15.80 13.85
C ALA A 122 0.16 14.77 14.59
N VAL A 123 1.03 14.07 13.86
CA VAL A 123 1.87 13.01 14.41
C VAL A 123 3.32 13.11 13.98
N VAL A 124 4.20 12.45 14.73
CA VAL A 124 5.62 12.30 14.46
C VAL A 124 6.02 10.84 14.50
N SER A 125 7.09 10.48 13.75
CA SER A 125 7.72 9.16 13.85
C SER A 125 8.98 9.29 14.71
N PRO A 126 9.24 8.37 15.65
CA PRO A 126 10.52 8.30 16.36
C PRO A 126 11.65 7.74 15.49
N ILE A 127 11.30 7.14 14.34
CA ILE A 127 12.30 6.58 13.43
C ILE A 127 13.05 7.71 12.74
N PRO A 128 14.39 7.80 12.89
CA PRO A 128 15.16 8.85 12.25
C PRO A 128 15.09 8.79 10.72
N ALA A 129 15.14 9.95 10.09
CA ALA A 129 15.21 10.03 8.63
C ALA A 129 16.44 9.27 8.09
N GLY A 130 16.29 8.66 6.91
CA GLY A 130 17.34 7.85 6.31
C GLY A 130 17.48 6.43 6.88
N THR A 131 16.62 6.04 7.85
CA THR A 131 16.54 4.65 8.31
C THR A 131 15.93 3.77 7.22
N SER A 132 16.52 2.61 7.03
CA SER A 132 16.07 1.62 6.05
C SER A 132 16.15 0.20 6.61
N LEU A 133 15.50 -0.75 5.92
CA LEU A 133 15.66 -2.17 6.26
C LEU A 133 17.08 -2.64 5.95
N GLN A 134 17.70 -3.34 6.90
CA GLN A 134 19.01 -3.97 6.71
C GLN A 134 18.96 -5.11 5.67
N ARG A 135 17.81 -5.77 5.53
CA ARG A 135 17.57 -6.85 4.57
C ARG A 135 16.38 -6.50 3.67
N ALA A 136 16.34 -7.08 2.48
CA ALA A 136 15.24 -6.86 1.53
C ALA A 136 13.86 -7.32 2.05
N SER A 137 13.83 -8.23 3.03
CA SER A 137 12.61 -8.75 3.64
C SER A 137 12.74 -8.88 5.15
N VAL A 138 11.58 -8.84 5.82
CA VAL A 138 11.43 -9.07 7.26
C VAL A 138 11.00 -10.53 7.46
N PRO A 139 11.88 -11.40 8.00
CA PRO A 139 11.51 -12.76 8.35
C PRO A 139 10.50 -12.78 9.50
N VAL A 140 9.57 -13.72 9.45
CA VAL A 140 8.63 -13.99 10.55
C VAL A 140 8.84 -15.44 10.97
N ASP A 141 9.24 -15.64 12.20
CA ASP A 141 9.44 -16.97 12.79
C ASP A 141 8.65 -17.08 14.10
N GLY A 142 7.88 -18.16 14.25
CA GLY A 142 7.04 -18.36 15.43
C GLY A 142 6.05 -17.21 15.71
N GLY A 143 5.63 -16.46 14.67
CA GLY A 143 4.75 -15.30 14.84
C GLY A 143 5.48 -13.99 15.21
N VAL A 144 6.81 -14.02 15.33
CA VAL A 144 7.64 -12.85 15.65
C VAL A 144 8.35 -12.35 14.40
N ALA A 145 8.15 -11.06 14.06
CA ALA A 145 8.84 -10.40 12.96
C ALA A 145 10.24 -9.94 13.39
N GLN A 146 11.27 -10.36 12.64
CA GLN A 146 12.67 -9.97 12.91
C GLN A 146 13.04 -8.77 12.07
N VAL A 147 12.93 -7.57 12.64
CA VAL A 147 13.18 -6.31 11.96
C VAL A 147 14.61 -5.84 12.20
N GLY A 148 15.45 -5.87 11.18
CA GLY A 148 16.77 -5.24 11.20
C GLY A 148 16.72 -3.88 10.52
N LEU A 149 17.08 -2.83 11.24
CA LEU A 149 17.15 -1.45 10.74
C LEU A 149 18.61 -1.01 10.58
N THR A 150 18.87 -0.15 9.62
CA THR A 150 20.18 0.45 9.36
C THR A 150 20.03 1.90 8.92
N GLY A 151 21.08 2.70 9.15
CA GLY A 151 21.15 4.12 8.82
C GLY A 151 22.06 4.84 9.80
N ASP A 152 22.64 5.96 9.38
CA ASP A 152 23.62 6.68 10.20
C ASP A 152 23.01 7.22 11.49
N GLU A 153 21.81 7.78 11.40
CA GLU A 153 21.13 8.38 12.55
C GLU A 153 20.56 7.33 13.52
N ILE A 154 20.00 6.22 13.02
CA ILE A 154 19.52 5.15 13.89
C ILE A 154 20.67 4.46 14.62
N SER A 155 21.84 4.34 13.99
CA SER A 155 23.03 3.75 14.59
C SER A 155 23.61 4.60 15.74
N LYS A 156 23.33 5.89 15.74
CA LYS A 156 23.75 6.85 16.78
C LYS A 156 22.63 7.16 17.78
N ALA A 157 21.45 6.60 17.57
CA ALA A 157 20.27 6.92 18.38
C ALA A 157 20.48 6.52 19.85
N GLY A 158 20.07 7.40 20.75
CA GLY A 158 20.09 7.11 22.20
C GLY A 158 19.01 6.10 22.59
N GLN A 159 19.15 5.52 23.78
CA GLN A 159 18.27 4.47 24.29
C GLN A 159 16.79 4.85 24.23
N LEU A 160 16.40 6.05 24.62
CA LEU A 160 15.01 6.53 24.59
C LEU A 160 14.42 6.52 23.17
N THR A 161 15.20 6.88 22.16
CA THR A 161 14.78 6.81 20.75
C THR A 161 14.56 5.37 20.31
N LEU A 162 15.47 4.45 20.68
CA LEU A 162 15.36 3.03 20.37
C LEU A 162 14.15 2.39 21.06
N GLU A 163 13.86 2.73 22.29
CA GLU A 163 12.66 2.28 23.00
C GLU A 163 11.37 2.75 22.31
N ARG A 164 11.32 4.01 21.87
CA ARG A 164 10.18 4.56 21.11
C ARG A 164 10.03 3.89 19.74
N VAL A 165 11.12 3.60 19.05
CA VAL A 165 11.10 2.85 17.77
C VAL A 165 10.59 1.42 18.00
N HIS A 166 11.02 0.78 19.09
CA HIS A 166 10.59 -0.58 19.41
C HIS A 166 9.11 -0.68 19.77
N SER A 167 8.55 0.35 20.37
CA SER A 167 7.13 0.41 20.78
C SER A 167 6.18 0.92 19.68
N GLN A 168 6.69 1.32 18.54
CA GLN A 168 5.91 1.76 17.37
C GLN A 168 5.48 0.57 16.50
#